data_0e28f231b808dd310750db83f5f6b679
#
_entry.id   0e28f231b808dd310750db83f5f6b679
#
_cell.length_a   1.000
_cell.length_b   1.000
_cell.length_c   1.000
_cell.angle_alpha   90.00
_cell.angle_beta   90.00
_cell.angle_gamma   90.00
#
_symmetry.space_group_name_H-M   'P 1'
#
loop_
_entity.id
_entity.type
_entity.pdbx_description
1 polymer ?
#
loop_
_entity_poly.entity_id
_entity_poly.type
_entity_poly.pdbx_seq_one_letter_code
_entity_poly.pdbx_strand_id
1 'polypeptide(L)'
;QPRMQPQNAKRTVEELTARLEQRKRELEAMKQVVSSTPVVIGGALVIPQGLLAMRKGETTFAVDAQARARIERVAMQAVMQHEQALGHQVFDVSAEKCGWDITARPPVNPDGALPQDRHIEVKGRSKGQDVITVSRNEILYALNQTDKFILAVVIVDGDKYEGPFYIKQPFTQEPDWAETGKNLDLKKLLERSVSPEETI
;
A
#
# COMPACT_ATOMS: atom_id res chain seq x y z
N GLN A 1 -8.90 24.30 15.51
CA GLN A 1 -9.40 23.08 16.19
C GLN A 1 -8.49 21.92 15.81
N PRO A 2 -8.22 20.96 16.73
CA PRO A 2 -7.42 19.81 16.40
C PRO A 2 -8.12 18.95 15.34
N ARG A 3 -7.34 18.46 14.35
CA ARG A 3 -7.84 17.61 13.23
C ARG A 3 -8.35 16.23 13.67
N MET A 4 -8.09 15.85 14.91
CA MET A 4 -8.54 14.58 15.49
C MET A 4 -9.21 14.84 16.84
N GLN A 5 -10.34 14.18 17.08
CA GLN A 5 -11.01 14.28 18.38
C GLN A 5 -10.10 13.73 19.49
N PRO A 6 -10.04 14.37 20.68
CA PRO A 6 -9.15 13.95 21.77
C PRO A 6 -9.30 12.48 22.17
N GLN A 7 -10.52 11.95 22.14
CA GLN A 7 -10.81 10.55 22.46
C GLN A 7 -10.19 9.58 21.43
N ASN A 8 -10.27 9.92 20.13
CA ASN A 8 -9.66 9.11 19.08
C ASN A 8 -8.14 9.17 19.16
N ALA A 9 -7.57 10.34 19.45
CA ALA A 9 -6.14 10.49 19.67
C ALA A 9 -5.67 9.64 20.86
N LYS A 10 -6.41 9.65 21.97
CA LYS A 10 -6.09 8.83 23.14
C LYS A 10 -6.14 7.34 22.83
N ARG A 11 -7.21 6.87 22.18
CA ARG A 11 -7.31 5.46 21.74
C ARG A 11 -6.15 5.05 20.84
N THR A 12 -5.80 5.87 19.85
CA THR A 12 -4.67 5.60 18.96
C THR A 12 -3.35 5.50 19.72
N VAL A 13 -3.12 6.38 20.70
CA VAL A 13 -1.92 6.31 21.55
C VAL A 13 -1.89 5.02 22.37
N GLU A 14 -3.00 4.62 22.97
CA GLU A 14 -3.11 3.40 23.75
C GLU A 14 -2.84 2.16 22.88
N GLU A 15 -3.44 2.08 21.70
CA GLU A 15 -3.24 1.00 20.71
C GLU A 15 -1.78 0.91 20.24
N LEU A 16 -1.17 2.04 19.89
CA LEU A 16 0.23 2.09 19.47
C LEU A 16 1.18 1.72 20.59
N THR A 17 0.88 2.15 21.82
CA THR A 17 1.69 1.81 23.00
C THR A 17 1.63 0.30 23.28
N ALA A 18 0.43 -0.30 23.27
CA ALA A 18 0.26 -1.73 23.46
C ALA A 18 1.01 -2.54 22.39
N ARG A 19 0.95 -2.09 21.14
CA ARG A 19 1.63 -2.70 20.00
C ARG A 19 3.17 -2.57 20.12
N LEU A 20 3.66 -1.43 20.56
CA LEU A 20 5.08 -1.24 20.81
C LEU A 20 5.60 -2.20 21.88
N GLU A 21 4.89 -2.35 22.99
CA GLU A 21 5.28 -3.26 24.07
C GLU A 21 5.19 -4.74 23.65
N GLN A 22 4.21 -5.10 22.85
CA GLN A 22 4.16 -6.43 22.25
C GLN A 22 5.38 -6.67 21.34
N ARG A 23 5.71 -5.70 20.49
CA ARG A 23 6.85 -5.82 19.57
C ARG A 23 8.18 -5.91 20.29
N LYS A 24 8.37 -5.15 21.36
CA LYS A 24 9.56 -5.27 22.21
C LYS A 24 9.71 -6.68 22.78
N ARG A 25 8.62 -7.26 23.31
CA ARG A 25 8.63 -8.64 23.85
C ARG A 25 8.98 -9.67 22.78
N GLU A 26 8.42 -9.54 21.58
CA GLU A 26 8.75 -10.42 20.45
C GLU A 26 10.24 -10.34 20.07
N LEU A 27 10.78 -9.12 19.97
CA LEU A 27 12.20 -8.92 19.65
C LEU A 27 13.12 -9.45 20.73
N GLU A 28 12.78 -9.31 22.02
CA GLU A 28 13.54 -9.92 23.11
C GLU A 28 13.50 -11.46 23.06
N ALA A 29 12.34 -12.04 22.73
CA ALA A 29 12.22 -13.49 22.55
C ALA A 29 13.08 -13.97 21.36
N MET A 30 13.13 -13.20 20.26
CA MET A 30 13.96 -13.52 19.08
C MET A 30 15.46 -13.49 19.37
N LYS A 31 15.94 -12.66 20.29
CA LYS A 31 17.36 -12.66 20.71
C LYS A 31 17.77 -13.98 21.35
N GLN A 32 16.84 -14.75 21.88
CA GLN A 32 17.10 -16.04 22.51
C GLN A 32 17.12 -17.20 21.52
N VAL A 33 16.77 -16.95 20.25
CA VAL A 33 16.79 -17.97 19.20
C VAL A 33 18.24 -18.22 18.80
N VAL A 34 18.75 -19.40 19.11
CA VAL A 34 20.09 -19.86 18.72
C VAL A 34 19.94 -20.78 17.51
N SER A 35 20.64 -20.46 16.44
CA SER A 35 20.68 -21.35 15.27
C SER A 35 21.53 -22.59 15.58
N SER A 36 21.00 -23.77 15.32
CA SER A 36 21.79 -25.03 15.27
C SER A 36 22.56 -25.10 13.94
N THR A 37 23.47 -26.06 13.84
CA THR A 37 24.19 -26.32 12.58
C THR A 37 23.18 -26.59 11.46
N PRO A 38 23.24 -25.86 10.34
CA PRO A 38 22.29 -26.06 9.27
C PRO A 38 22.44 -27.43 8.63
N VAL A 39 21.31 -28.11 8.42
CA VAL A 39 21.24 -29.38 7.70
C VAL A 39 20.56 -29.12 6.37
N VAL A 40 21.20 -29.47 5.27
CA VAL A 40 20.59 -29.38 3.93
C VAL A 40 19.61 -30.53 3.76
N ILE A 41 18.32 -30.19 3.74
CA ILE A 41 17.23 -31.16 3.56
C ILE A 41 16.71 -31.23 2.11
N GLY A 42 17.15 -30.33 1.24
CA GLY A 42 16.76 -30.29 -0.17
C GLY A 42 17.34 -29.08 -0.89
N GLY A 43 17.12 -29.05 -2.18
CA GLY A 43 17.46 -27.94 -3.05
C GLY A 43 16.31 -27.63 -4.00
N ALA A 44 16.18 -26.36 -4.39
CA ALA A 44 15.20 -25.92 -5.39
C ALA A 44 15.88 -25.05 -6.44
N LEU A 45 15.55 -25.28 -7.71
CA LEU A 45 15.92 -24.38 -8.81
C LEU A 45 14.76 -23.39 -9.03
N VAL A 46 15.02 -22.12 -8.71
CA VAL A 46 14.06 -21.05 -8.97
C VAL A 46 14.34 -20.47 -10.36
N ILE A 47 13.39 -20.65 -11.28
CA ILE A 47 13.46 -20.06 -12.62
C ILE A 47 12.54 -18.84 -12.64
N PRO A 48 13.09 -17.61 -12.84
CA PRO A 48 12.26 -16.42 -12.95
C PRO A 48 11.22 -16.55 -14.09
N GLN A 49 9.97 -16.17 -13.82
CA GLN A 49 8.89 -16.26 -14.80
C GLN A 49 9.20 -15.47 -16.08
N GLY A 50 9.88 -14.33 -15.97
CA GLY A 50 10.33 -13.53 -17.10
C GLY A 50 11.29 -14.31 -18.02
N LEU A 51 12.17 -15.15 -17.47
CA LEU A 51 13.05 -16.01 -18.28
C LEU A 51 12.29 -17.11 -19.02
N LEU A 52 11.25 -17.66 -18.38
CA LEU A 52 10.37 -18.65 -19.02
C LEU A 52 9.57 -18.01 -20.17
N ALA A 53 9.03 -16.82 -19.95
CA ALA A 53 8.30 -16.06 -20.96
C ALA A 53 9.20 -15.66 -22.14
N MET A 54 10.42 -15.20 -21.90
CA MET A 54 11.40 -14.94 -22.96
C MET A 54 11.70 -16.18 -23.80
N ARG A 55 11.85 -17.36 -23.18
CA ARG A 55 12.09 -18.62 -23.90
C ARG A 55 10.88 -19.06 -24.73
N LYS A 56 9.67 -18.73 -24.32
CA LYS A 56 8.43 -19.04 -25.03
C LYS A 56 8.07 -18.01 -26.11
N GLY A 57 8.82 -16.90 -26.22
CA GLY A 57 8.50 -15.79 -27.10
C GLY A 57 7.25 -15.01 -26.68
N GLU A 58 6.82 -15.15 -25.42
CA GLU A 58 5.71 -14.40 -24.84
C GLU A 58 6.17 -12.98 -24.53
N THR A 59 5.34 -11.97 -24.88
CA THR A 59 5.54 -10.58 -24.46
C THR A 59 5.36 -10.51 -22.94
N THR A 60 6.45 -10.31 -22.20
CA THR A 60 6.41 -10.22 -20.76
C THR A 60 5.90 -8.84 -20.33
N PHE A 61 5.00 -8.86 -19.34
CA PHE A 61 4.47 -7.69 -18.67
C PHE A 61 5.57 -6.72 -18.26
N ALA A 62 5.51 -5.48 -18.77
CA ALA A 62 6.29 -4.31 -18.38
C ALA A 62 7.67 -4.62 -17.76
N VAL A 63 8.46 -5.44 -18.40
CA VAL A 63 9.84 -5.76 -17.99
C VAL A 63 10.74 -4.56 -18.20
N ASP A 64 10.34 -3.66 -19.10
CA ASP A 64 11.02 -2.42 -19.37
C ASP A 64 10.81 -1.42 -18.22
N ALA A 65 11.90 -0.85 -17.72
CA ALA A 65 11.87 0.18 -16.70
C ALA A 65 11.06 1.43 -17.14
N GLN A 66 11.10 1.76 -18.44
CA GLN A 66 10.32 2.87 -19.00
C GLN A 66 8.82 2.59 -18.97
N ALA A 67 8.41 1.36 -19.29
CA ALA A 67 7.01 0.96 -19.24
C ALA A 67 6.48 0.98 -17.79
N ARG A 68 7.28 0.52 -16.83
CA ARG A 68 6.92 0.61 -15.40
C ARG A 68 6.78 2.05 -14.93
N ALA A 69 7.75 2.90 -15.23
CA ALA A 69 7.71 4.32 -14.87
C ALA A 69 6.51 5.05 -15.52
N ARG A 70 6.10 4.63 -16.73
CA ARG A 70 4.89 5.15 -17.36
C ARG A 70 3.64 4.74 -16.60
N ILE A 71 3.51 3.45 -16.23
CA ILE A 71 2.36 2.93 -15.49
C ILE A 71 2.24 3.65 -14.14
N GLU A 72 3.34 3.79 -13.40
CA GLU A 72 3.39 4.51 -12.13
C GLU A 72 2.92 5.95 -12.29
N ARG A 73 3.42 6.67 -13.31
CA ARG A 73 3.02 8.05 -13.60
C ARG A 73 1.53 8.17 -13.95
N VAL A 74 1.01 7.27 -14.80
CA VAL A 74 -0.41 7.26 -15.16
C VAL A 74 -1.27 7.03 -13.92
N ALA A 75 -0.88 6.09 -13.07
CA ALA A 75 -1.59 5.78 -11.84
C ALA A 75 -1.59 6.97 -10.87
N MET A 76 -0.43 7.59 -10.65
CA MET A 76 -0.31 8.79 -9.82
C MET A 76 -1.22 9.92 -10.33
N GLN A 77 -1.16 10.21 -11.62
CA GLN A 77 -2.00 11.25 -12.22
C GLN A 77 -3.49 10.94 -12.09
N ALA A 78 -3.91 9.70 -12.32
CA ALA A 78 -5.30 9.28 -12.19
C ALA A 78 -5.83 9.50 -10.77
N VAL A 79 -5.07 9.10 -9.75
CA VAL A 79 -5.45 9.30 -8.34
C VAL A 79 -5.47 10.78 -7.97
N MET A 80 -4.45 11.56 -8.36
CA MET A 80 -4.40 12.99 -8.08
C MET A 80 -5.59 13.73 -8.70
N GLN A 81 -5.89 13.46 -9.96
CA GLN A 81 -7.03 14.07 -10.67
C GLN A 81 -8.37 13.70 -10.00
N HIS A 82 -8.49 12.46 -9.58
CA HIS A 82 -9.70 12.01 -8.92
C HIS A 82 -9.90 12.69 -7.54
N GLU A 83 -8.87 12.76 -6.72
CA GLU A 83 -8.91 13.46 -5.44
C GLU A 83 -9.18 14.97 -5.61
N GLN A 84 -8.60 15.60 -6.64
CA GLN A 84 -8.88 17.00 -6.97
C GLN A 84 -10.34 17.20 -7.41
N ALA A 85 -10.91 16.26 -8.18
CA ALA A 85 -12.32 16.32 -8.58
C ALA A 85 -13.28 16.19 -7.38
N LEU A 86 -12.86 15.54 -6.30
CA LEU A 86 -13.57 15.51 -5.01
C LEU A 86 -13.42 16.82 -4.20
N GLY A 87 -12.68 17.80 -4.72
CA GLY A 87 -12.44 19.08 -4.05
C GLY A 87 -11.31 19.05 -3.02
N HIS A 88 -10.50 17.98 -3.00
CA HIS A 88 -9.39 17.88 -2.07
C HIS A 88 -8.18 18.68 -2.54
N GLN A 89 -7.41 19.23 -1.60
CA GLN A 89 -6.07 19.74 -1.85
C GLN A 89 -5.08 18.56 -1.85
N VAL A 90 -4.40 18.36 -2.98
CA VAL A 90 -3.59 17.15 -3.23
C VAL A 90 -2.10 17.50 -3.26
N PHE A 91 -1.29 16.71 -2.55
CA PHE A 91 0.16 16.84 -2.47
C PHE A 91 0.80 15.50 -2.84
N ASP A 92 1.71 15.53 -3.81
CA ASP A 92 2.59 14.41 -4.12
C ASP A 92 3.74 14.40 -3.10
N VAL A 93 3.83 13.33 -2.31
CA VAL A 93 4.87 13.12 -1.29
C VAL A 93 5.68 11.84 -1.54
N SER A 94 5.55 11.25 -2.73
CA SER A 94 6.19 9.98 -3.10
C SER A 94 7.72 10.01 -2.94
N ALA A 95 8.34 11.18 -3.14
CA ALA A 95 9.77 11.38 -2.95
C ALA A 95 10.21 11.43 -1.48
N GLU A 96 9.29 11.68 -0.54
CA GLU A 96 9.60 11.88 0.89
C GLU A 96 9.77 10.57 1.67
N LYS A 97 9.45 9.43 1.06
CA LYS A 97 9.55 8.07 1.66
C LYS A 97 8.83 7.95 3.01
N CYS A 98 7.72 8.63 3.15
CA CYS A 98 6.94 8.67 4.40
C CYS A 98 6.02 7.45 4.59
N GLY A 99 5.92 6.57 3.61
CA GLY A 99 5.11 5.34 3.64
C GLY A 99 3.78 5.43 2.89
N TRP A 100 3.58 6.53 2.14
CA TRP A 100 2.49 6.75 1.19
C TRP A 100 2.95 7.73 0.11
N ASP A 101 2.21 7.81 -0.99
CA ASP A 101 2.58 8.58 -2.18
C ASP A 101 1.85 9.94 -2.28
N ILE A 102 0.61 10.01 -1.83
CA ILE A 102 -0.23 11.20 -1.97
C ILE A 102 -0.88 11.55 -0.62
N THR A 103 -0.78 12.81 -0.23
CA THR A 103 -1.61 13.37 0.83
C THR A 103 -2.76 14.16 0.19
N ALA A 104 -3.99 13.73 0.41
CA ALA A 104 -5.19 14.46 -0.01
C ALA A 104 -5.90 15.01 1.23
N ARG A 105 -6.09 16.32 1.22
CA ARG A 105 -6.72 17.09 2.30
C ARG A 105 -8.12 17.49 1.88
N PRO A 106 -9.17 16.94 2.49
CA PRO A 106 -10.53 17.35 2.23
C PRO A 106 -10.77 18.82 2.61
N PRO A 107 -11.78 19.49 2.02
CA PRO A 107 -12.15 20.83 2.42
C PRO A 107 -12.67 20.86 3.86
N VAL A 108 -12.65 22.04 4.47
CA VAL A 108 -13.21 22.27 5.80
C VAL A 108 -14.71 22.00 5.75
N ASN A 109 -15.24 21.25 6.71
CA ASN A 109 -16.66 20.98 6.79
C ASN A 109 -17.48 22.27 7.01
N PRO A 110 -18.77 22.31 6.64
CA PRO A 110 -19.62 23.48 6.84
C PRO A 110 -19.73 23.92 8.30
N ASP A 111 -19.57 23.01 9.25
CA ASP A 111 -19.54 23.27 10.70
C ASP A 111 -18.19 23.80 11.21
N GLY A 112 -17.22 23.99 10.31
CA GLY A 112 -15.84 24.42 10.63
C GLY A 112 -14.93 23.31 11.13
N ALA A 113 -15.38 22.06 11.18
CA ALA A 113 -14.51 20.93 11.51
C ALA A 113 -13.49 20.67 10.39
N LEU A 114 -12.26 20.36 10.79
CA LEU A 114 -11.22 19.95 9.85
C LEU A 114 -11.28 18.43 9.68
N PRO A 115 -11.64 17.92 8.50
CA PRO A 115 -11.62 16.51 8.24
C PRO A 115 -10.18 15.97 8.24
N GLN A 116 -10.06 14.68 8.37
CA GLN A 116 -8.78 13.99 8.44
C GLN A 116 -8.12 13.95 7.06
N ASP A 117 -6.79 14.20 7.00
CA ASP A 117 -6.02 14.02 5.77
C ASP A 117 -6.06 12.54 5.36
N ARG A 118 -6.09 12.28 4.07
CA ARG A 118 -6.06 10.96 3.45
C ARG A 118 -4.63 10.69 2.97
N HIS A 119 -4.07 9.58 3.41
CA HIS A 119 -2.73 9.13 3.03
C HIS A 119 -2.86 7.97 2.05
N ILE A 120 -2.59 8.23 0.79
CA ILE A 120 -2.90 7.32 -0.29
C ILE A 120 -1.60 6.72 -0.84
N GLU A 121 -1.49 5.41 -0.75
CA GLU A 121 -0.48 4.62 -1.45
C GLU A 121 -1.02 4.23 -2.82
N VAL A 122 -0.27 4.49 -3.89
CA VAL A 122 -0.70 4.27 -5.27
C VAL A 122 -0.01 3.06 -5.87
N LYS A 123 -0.79 2.15 -6.44
CA LYS A 123 -0.27 0.98 -7.15
C LYS A 123 -0.82 0.93 -8.58
N GLY A 124 0.02 1.29 -9.55
CA GLY A 124 -0.25 1.07 -10.97
C GLY A 124 0.04 -0.36 -11.39
N ARG A 125 -0.85 -0.96 -12.17
CA ARG A 125 -0.66 -2.29 -12.75
C ARG A 125 -1.07 -2.33 -14.20
N SER A 126 -0.31 -3.04 -15.03
CA SER A 126 -0.74 -3.35 -16.40
C SER A 126 -1.95 -4.28 -16.36
N LYS A 127 -2.87 -4.09 -17.29
CA LYS A 127 -3.97 -5.03 -17.53
C LYS A 127 -3.43 -6.44 -17.75
N GLY A 128 -4.04 -7.42 -17.10
CA GLY A 128 -3.63 -8.83 -17.14
C GLY A 128 -2.59 -9.22 -16.08
N GLN A 129 -2.17 -8.30 -15.21
CA GLN A 129 -1.40 -8.66 -14.02
C GLN A 129 -2.34 -9.07 -12.89
N ASP A 130 -1.99 -10.14 -12.18
CA ASP A 130 -2.83 -10.74 -11.12
C ASP A 130 -2.33 -10.41 -9.70
N VAL A 131 -1.18 -9.77 -9.59
CA VAL A 131 -0.51 -9.57 -8.30
C VAL A 131 -0.03 -8.13 -8.15
N ILE A 132 -0.21 -7.59 -6.95
CA ILE A 132 0.45 -6.36 -6.52
C ILE A 132 1.41 -6.67 -5.36
N THR A 133 2.54 -5.96 -5.35
CA THR A 133 3.50 -6.03 -4.24
C THR A 133 3.39 -4.77 -3.40
N VAL A 134 3.26 -4.96 -2.09
CA VAL A 134 3.26 -3.87 -1.11
C VAL A 134 4.43 -4.09 -0.18
N SER A 135 5.21 -3.05 0.04
CA SER A 135 6.41 -3.11 0.88
C SER A 135 6.05 -3.25 2.37
N ARG A 136 7.00 -3.75 3.16
CA ARG A 136 6.87 -3.82 4.61
C ARG A 136 6.53 -2.47 5.24
N ASN A 137 7.18 -1.40 4.79
CA ASN A 137 6.99 -0.06 5.36
C ASN A 137 5.57 0.46 5.10
N GLU A 138 5.04 0.28 3.90
CA GLU A 138 3.66 0.63 3.54
C GLU A 138 2.64 -0.16 4.38
N ILE A 139 2.88 -1.46 4.58
CA ILE A 139 2.01 -2.31 5.42
C ILE A 139 2.03 -1.85 6.88
N LEU A 140 3.21 -1.61 7.44
CA LEU A 140 3.34 -1.14 8.82
C LEU A 140 2.72 0.25 9.00
N TYR A 141 2.90 1.13 8.02
CA TYR A 141 2.25 2.44 8.04
C TYR A 141 0.72 2.31 8.00
N ALA A 142 0.18 1.51 7.09
CA ALA A 142 -1.26 1.25 6.97
C ALA A 142 -1.88 0.73 8.26
N LEU A 143 -1.18 -0.18 8.95
CA LEU A 143 -1.63 -0.74 10.22
C LEU A 143 -1.54 0.28 11.39
N ASN A 144 -0.62 1.24 11.30
CA ASN A 144 -0.47 2.31 12.31
C ASN A 144 -1.43 3.47 12.09
N GLN A 145 -1.92 3.67 10.86
CA GLN A 145 -2.75 4.80 10.46
C GLN A 145 -4.01 4.30 9.71
N THR A 146 -4.71 3.34 10.31
CA THR A 146 -5.86 2.66 9.70
C THR A 146 -6.97 3.59 9.25
N ASP A 147 -7.15 4.72 9.95
CA ASP A 147 -8.20 5.70 9.66
C ASP A 147 -7.83 6.62 8.48
N LYS A 148 -6.54 6.78 8.18
CA LYS A 148 -6.03 7.69 7.14
C LYS A 148 -5.57 6.96 5.89
N PHE A 149 -5.04 5.75 6.06
CA PHE A 149 -4.41 5.02 4.97
C PHE A 149 -5.41 4.43 4.00
N ILE A 150 -5.17 4.68 2.73
CA ILE A 150 -5.94 4.15 1.61
C ILE A 150 -4.96 3.58 0.59
N LEU A 151 -5.20 2.35 0.15
CA LEU A 151 -4.50 1.78 -0.98
C LEU A 151 -5.32 2.04 -2.25
N ALA A 152 -4.76 2.79 -3.20
CA ALA A 152 -5.37 3.09 -4.49
C ALA A 152 -4.73 2.23 -5.57
N VAL A 153 -5.54 1.48 -6.29
CA VAL A 153 -5.09 0.64 -7.42
C VAL A 153 -5.61 1.21 -8.72
N VAL A 154 -4.75 1.30 -9.73
CA VAL A 154 -5.09 1.75 -11.08
C VAL A 154 -4.61 0.70 -12.08
N ILE A 155 -5.52 0.22 -12.92
CA ILE A 155 -5.22 -0.74 -13.99
C ILE A 155 -4.99 0.02 -15.28
N VAL A 156 -3.80 -0.10 -15.85
CA VAL A 156 -3.38 0.64 -17.06
C VAL A 156 -3.37 -0.29 -18.27
N ASP A 157 -4.04 0.12 -19.34
CA ASP A 157 -4.13 -0.57 -20.61
C ASP A 157 -3.74 0.40 -21.75
N GLY A 158 -2.46 0.42 -22.12
CA GLY A 158 -1.92 1.39 -23.06
C GLY A 158 -2.07 2.83 -22.55
N ASP A 159 -2.88 3.63 -23.24
CA ASP A 159 -3.19 5.03 -22.87
C ASP A 159 -4.47 5.18 -22.02
N LYS A 160 -5.14 4.07 -21.76
CA LYS A 160 -6.36 4.03 -20.95
C LYS A 160 -6.07 3.48 -19.56
N TYR A 161 -6.93 3.81 -18.62
CA TYR A 161 -6.88 3.22 -17.29
C TYR A 161 -8.29 2.96 -16.73
N GLU A 162 -8.37 2.04 -15.79
CA GLU A 162 -9.55 1.73 -14.99
C GLU A 162 -9.24 2.02 -13.52
N GLY A 163 -10.21 2.55 -12.76
CA GLY A 163 -10.00 3.03 -11.40
C GLY A 163 -9.91 4.56 -11.31
N PRO A 164 -9.36 5.11 -10.23
CA PRO A 164 -8.71 4.39 -9.11
C PRO A 164 -9.71 3.58 -8.27
N PHE A 165 -9.28 2.38 -7.87
CA PHE A 165 -9.99 1.52 -6.94
C PHE A 165 -9.41 1.74 -5.55
N TYR A 166 -10.23 2.16 -4.59
CA TYR A 166 -9.79 2.49 -3.24
C TYR A 166 -10.09 1.34 -2.26
N ILE A 167 -9.08 0.95 -1.51
CA ILE A 167 -9.19 -0.11 -0.51
C ILE A 167 -8.81 0.47 0.87
N LYS A 168 -9.77 0.53 1.78
CA LYS A 168 -9.54 0.87 3.19
C LYS A 168 -9.09 -0.37 3.95
N GLN A 169 -8.21 -0.17 4.94
CA GLN A 169 -7.70 -1.23 5.81
C GLN A 169 -7.28 -2.48 5.03
N PRO A 170 -6.37 -2.35 4.05
CA PRO A 170 -6.00 -3.45 3.17
C PRO A 170 -5.33 -4.60 3.92
N PHE A 171 -4.75 -4.35 5.10
CA PHE A 171 -4.00 -5.29 5.89
C PHE A 171 -4.60 -5.49 7.28
N THR A 172 -4.58 -6.73 7.75
CA THR A 172 -5.06 -7.13 9.09
C THR A 172 -3.93 -7.64 10.00
N GLN A 173 -2.76 -7.92 9.41
CA GLN A 173 -1.62 -8.51 10.12
C GLN A 173 -0.31 -7.88 9.67
N GLU A 174 0.61 -7.74 10.61
CA GLU A 174 1.98 -7.34 10.29
C GLU A 174 2.66 -8.39 9.41
N PRO A 175 3.56 -7.96 8.51
CA PRO A 175 4.44 -8.88 7.82
C PRO A 175 5.42 -9.51 8.81
N ASP A 176 5.81 -10.75 8.57
CA ASP A 176 6.86 -11.41 9.37
C ASP A 176 8.15 -10.57 9.36
N TRP A 177 8.96 -10.77 10.38
CA TRP A 177 10.22 -10.00 10.53
C TRP A 177 11.16 -10.14 9.33
N ALA A 178 11.16 -11.29 8.65
CA ALA A 178 11.96 -11.55 7.46
C ALA A 178 11.30 -11.10 6.14
N GLU A 179 10.03 -10.75 6.16
CA GLU A 179 9.31 -10.30 4.95
C GLU A 179 9.63 -8.84 4.64
N THR A 180 10.13 -8.57 3.45
CA THR A 180 10.36 -7.21 2.94
C THR A 180 9.12 -6.59 2.31
N GLY A 181 8.10 -7.39 2.02
CA GLY A 181 6.81 -7.00 1.47
C GLY A 181 5.91 -8.21 1.25
N LYS A 182 4.67 -7.96 0.86
CA LYS A 182 3.67 -8.99 0.55
C LYS A 182 3.18 -8.86 -0.88
N ASN A 183 2.99 -10.02 -1.52
CA ASN A 183 2.28 -10.12 -2.78
C ASN A 183 0.80 -10.40 -2.50
N LEU A 184 -0.06 -9.54 -3.03
CA LEU A 184 -1.51 -9.62 -2.87
C LEU A 184 -2.14 -10.03 -4.20
N ASP A 185 -3.14 -10.89 -4.14
CA ASP A 185 -4.00 -11.23 -5.27
C ASP A 185 -4.84 -10.00 -5.65
N LEU A 186 -4.63 -9.51 -6.87
CA LEU A 186 -5.24 -8.29 -7.35
C LEU A 186 -6.76 -8.40 -7.41
N LYS A 187 -7.28 -9.52 -7.89
CA LYS A 187 -8.74 -9.72 -8.03
C LYS A 187 -9.44 -9.67 -6.68
N LYS A 188 -8.92 -10.41 -5.68
CA LYS A 188 -9.48 -10.41 -4.32
C LYS A 188 -9.38 -9.04 -3.66
N LEU A 189 -8.35 -8.27 -4.00
CA LEU A 189 -8.17 -6.93 -3.48
C LEU A 189 -9.22 -5.98 -4.08
N LEU A 190 -9.46 -6.06 -5.38
CA LEU A 190 -10.46 -5.24 -6.08
C LEU A 190 -11.90 -5.55 -5.62
N GLU A 191 -12.21 -6.80 -5.25
CA GLU A 191 -13.52 -7.16 -4.67
C GLU A 191 -13.81 -6.42 -3.35
N ARG A 192 -12.78 -5.90 -2.68
CA ARG A 192 -12.88 -5.11 -1.44
C ARG A 192 -12.84 -3.60 -1.68
N SER A 193 -12.76 -3.19 -2.94
CA SER A 193 -12.74 -1.77 -3.26
C SER A 193 -14.07 -1.11 -2.93
N VAL A 194 -14.00 0.10 -2.43
CA VAL A 194 -15.15 0.96 -2.14
C VAL A 194 -15.13 2.15 -3.08
N SER A 195 -16.29 2.78 -3.28
CA SER A 195 -16.33 4.02 -4.05
C SER A 195 -15.53 5.11 -3.32
N PRO A 196 -14.91 6.04 -4.03
CA PRO A 196 -14.16 7.13 -3.42
C PRO A 196 -15.00 7.97 -2.44
N GLU A 197 -16.28 8.13 -2.73
CA GLU A 197 -17.25 8.85 -1.90
C GLU A 197 -17.51 8.15 -0.57
N GLU A 198 -17.45 6.82 -0.53
CA GLU A 198 -17.55 6.01 0.70
C GLU A 198 -16.25 6.03 1.52
N THR A 199 -15.20 6.63 0.98
CA THR A 199 -13.93 6.79 1.69
C THR A 199 -13.82 8.11 2.44
N ILE A 200 -14.84 8.97 2.36
CA ILE A 200 -14.90 10.27 3.04
C ILE A 200 -15.34 10.11 4.50
#